data_0e38737cd98818d0f0f0db27b08d99ed
#
_entry.id   0e38737cd98818d0f0f0db27b08d99ed
#
_cell.length_a   1.000
_cell.length_b   1.000
_cell.length_c   1.000
_cell.angle_alpha   90.00
_cell.angle_beta   90.00
_cell.angle_gamma   90.00
#
_symmetry.space_group_name_H-M   'P 1'
#
loop_
_entity.id
_entity.type
_entity.pdbx_description
1 polymer ?
#
loop_
_entity_poly.entity_id
_entity_poly.type
_entity_poly.pdbx_seq_one_letter_code
_entity_poly.pdbx_strand_id
1 'polypeptide(L)'
;MNQTELLHVNFPHLRELKPFDTAHSATPWLADSDAKHSRKLCASIEEAVRRSGLQDGMTISFHHAFREGDRVINTVVALLARMGFKNLTLASSSLMTCNDALIEHIASGVIARIYTSGMRGKLADAISHGLMDEPVQIHSHGGRVKLLQDGELNIDVAFLGVPCSDEFGNANGTHGKSCCGSLGYAMVDAHFARKVVLLTEALVPFPNMPASLVQDQVDYIVQVESVGDPAKISVGAARVTSNPRELMIARYAADVIEHSGYFKPGFSMQTGSGAAATACTRFMEEKMERSGVKARFALGGITGSLVDLHEKGLIEKLLDTQCFDGQAAASLARNPNHVEISTNVYANPGSKAASCDQLDVVILSALEIDVDFNVNVITGSDGVMRGASGGHCDVAAAANLTIVVAPLLRSRIPTVVKRVTTRLTPGESIDVLVTDHGIAVNPARPEIRERLMEAGLKVVDINALYERAISLTGVPKPIDFTDKIVGVIRYRDGSVIDTVRQVKE
;
A
#
# COMPACT_ATOMS: atom_id res chain seq x y z
N MET A 1 -22.21 36.22 -45.84
CA MET A 1 -21.22 35.29 -45.25
C MET A 1 -21.15 35.63 -43.77
N ASN A 2 -21.44 34.67 -42.90
CA ASN A 2 -21.34 34.89 -41.46
C ASN A 2 -19.86 34.86 -41.02
N GLN A 3 -19.56 35.23 -39.77
CA GLN A 3 -18.16 35.30 -39.26
C GLN A 3 -17.43 33.94 -39.34
N THR A 4 -18.14 32.85 -39.14
CA THR A 4 -17.55 31.49 -39.21
C THR A 4 -17.23 31.10 -40.66
N GLU A 5 -18.10 31.47 -41.63
CA GLU A 5 -17.83 31.27 -43.06
C GLU A 5 -16.62 32.07 -43.52
N LEU A 6 -16.49 33.32 -43.03
CA LEU A 6 -15.35 34.19 -43.30
C LEU A 6 -14.05 33.62 -42.71
N LEU A 7 -14.13 33.06 -41.51
CA LEU A 7 -13.01 32.35 -40.85
C LEU A 7 -12.55 31.16 -41.70
N HIS A 8 -13.48 30.32 -42.16
CA HIS A 8 -13.17 29.14 -42.95
C HIS A 8 -12.60 29.44 -44.33
N VAL A 9 -12.99 30.60 -44.94
CA VAL A 9 -12.44 31.06 -46.19
C VAL A 9 -11.01 31.57 -46.02
N ASN A 10 -10.77 32.35 -44.98
CA ASN A 10 -9.45 32.96 -44.74
C ASN A 10 -8.45 31.97 -44.11
N PHE A 11 -8.94 30.95 -43.36
CA PHE A 11 -8.15 29.98 -42.64
C PHE A 11 -8.68 28.55 -42.89
N PRO A 12 -8.41 27.96 -44.06
CA PRO A 12 -8.94 26.64 -44.42
C PRO A 12 -8.64 25.50 -43.44
N HIS A 13 -7.53 25.59 -42.66
CA HIS A 13 -7.15 24.64 -41.63
C HIS A 13 -8.05 24.69 -40.41
N LEU A 14 -8.88 25.75 -40.26
CA LEU A 14 -9.86 25.89 -39.16
C LEU A 14 -11.28 25.49 -39.55
N ARG A 15 -11.47 24.81 -40.71
CA ARG A 15 -12.82 24.41 -41.20
C ARG A 15 -13.59 23.46 -40.27
N GLU A 16 -12.89 22.78 -39.37
CA GLU A 16 -13.52 21.90 -38.39
C GLU A 16 -14.15 22.65 -37.22
N LEU A 17 -13.83 23.95 -37.04
CA LEU A 17 -14.45 24.76 -36.01
C LEU A 17 -15.92 25.04 -36.37
N LYS A 18 -16.82 24.63 -35.48
CA LYS A 18 -18.25 24.81 -35.64
C LYS A 18 -18.66 26.22 -35.19
N PRO A 19 -19.65 26.85 -35.86
CA PRO A 19 -20.24 28.10 -35.35
C PRO A 19 -20.88 27.86 -33.99
N PHE A 20 -20.93 28.91 -33.15
CA PHE A 20 -21.66 28.85 -31.90
C PHE A 20 -23.14 28.62 -32.19
N ASP A 21 -23.71 27.60 -31.58
CA ASP A 21 -25.11 27.24 -31.65
C ASP A 21 -25.67 27.17 -30.23
N THR A 22 -26.59 28.07 -29.93
CA THR A 22 -27.24 28.14 -28.61
C THR A 22 -28.02 26.87 -28.28
N ALA A 23 -28.54 26.12 -29.29
CA ALA A 23 -29.25 24.86 -29.08
C ALA A 23 -28.32 23.71 -28.68
N HIS A 24 -27.03 23.79 -29.06
CA HIS A 24 -26.03 22.76 -28.73
C HIS A 24 -25.04 23.20 -27.65
N SER A 25 -25.01 24.49 -27.30
CA SER A 25 -24.11 25.02 -26.27
C SER A 25 -24.68 24.94 -24.86
N ALA A 26 -26.00 24.74 -24.72
CA ALA A 26 -26.58 24.40 -23.45
C ALA A 26 -26.18 22.95 -23.10
N THR A 27 -25.39 22.78 -22.05
CA THR A 27 -25.16 21.44 -21.48
C THR A 27 -26.55 20.85 -21.16
N PRO A 28 -26.78 19.56 -21.48
CA PRO A 28 -28.11 18.94 -21.27
C PRO A 28 -28.68 19.07 -19.86
N TRP A 29 -27.85 19.29 -18.88
CA TRP A 29 -28.21 19.54 -17.49
C TRP A 29 -28.64 20.98 -17.17
N LEU A 30 -28.34 21.97 -18.01
CA LEU A 30 -28.79 23.36 -17.81
C LEU A 30 -30.22 23.58 -18.34
N ALA A 31 -30.71 22.67 -19.18
CA ALA A 31 -32.07 22.72 -19.75
C ALA A 31 -33.13 22.07 -18.85
N ASP A 32 -32.71 21.31 -17.84
CA ASP A 32 -33.63 20.57 -16.96
C ASP A 32 -33.65 21.24 -15.57
N SER A 33 -34.81 21.56 -15.05
CA SER A 33 -34.97 22.21 -13.73
C SER A 33 -34.46 21.34 -12.58
N ASP A 34 -34.30 20.01 -12.82
CA ASP A 34 -33.70 19.07 -11.88
C ASP A 34 -32.19 18.96 -11.99
N ALA A 35 -31.55 19.74 -12.84
CA ALA A 35 -30.10 19.71 -13.11
C ALA A 35 -29.22 20.18 -11.93
N LYS A 36 -29.83 20.61 -10.83
CA LYS A 36 -29.12 20.92 -9.58
C LYS A 36 -28.70 19.67 -8.81
N HIS A 37 -29.24 18.49 -9.17
CA HIS A 37 -28.95 17.23 -8.52
C HIS A 37 -28.07 16.33 -9.39
N SER A 38 -27.15 15.63 -8.78
CA SER A 38 -26.24 14.76 -9.49
C SER A 38 -26.96 13.55 -10.09
N ARG A 39 -26.71 13.26 -11.38
CA ARG A 39 -27.15 12.02 -12.05
C ARG A 39 -26.31 10.79 -11.67
N LYS A 40 -25.30 10.96 -10.78
CA LYS A 40 -24.40 9.88 -10.35
C LYS A 40 -24.98 9.02 -9.24
N LEU A 41 -25.98 9.54 -8.51
CA LEU A 41 -26.64 8.78 -7.46
C LEU A 41 -27.36 7.56 -8.01
N CYS A 42 -27.13 6.42 -7.37
CA CYS A 42 -27.79 5.17 -7.61
C CYS A 42 -28.51 4.72 -6.32
N ALA A 43 -29.70 4.14 -6.47
CA ALA A 43 -30.48 3.66 -5.34
C ALA A 43 -29.88 2.40 -4.69
N SER A 44 -29.02 1.68 -5.40
CA SER A 44 -28.38 0.45 -4.90
C SER A 44 -27.05 0.16 -5.60
N ILE A 45 -26.25 -0.71 -4.99
CA ILE A 45 -25.02 -1.24 -5.62
C ILE A 45 -25.38 -2.01 -6.90
N GLU A 46 -26.48 -2.74 -6.91
CA GLU A 46 -26.94 -3.48 -8.10
C GLU A 46 -27.21 -2.54 -9.28
N GLU A 47 -27.87 -1.39 -9.04
CA GLU A 47 -28.06 -0.37 -10.07
C GLU A 47 -26.73 0.18 -10.59
N ALA A 48 -25.80 0.52 -9.70
CA ALA A 48 -24.49 1.01 -10.08
C ALA A 48 -23.72 -0.03 -10.91
N VAL A 49 -23.78 -1.31 -10.55
CA VAL A 49 -23.19 -2.42 -11.31
C VAL A 49 -23.78 -2.49 -12.72
N ARG A 50 -25.10 -2.43 -12.86
CA ARG A 50 -25.76 -2.45 -14.17
C ARG A 50 -25.37 -1.24 -15.02
N ARG A 51 -25.34 -0.05 -14.42
CA ARG A 51 -24.98 1.20 -15.11
C ARG A 51 -23.50 1.26 -15.48
N SER A 52 -22.61 0.62 -14.71
CA SER A 52 -21.17 0.56 -15.00
C SER A 52 -20.84 -0.28 -16.24
N GLY A 53 -21.75 -1.15 -16.66
CA GLY A 53 -21.54 -2.07 -17.78
C GLY A 53 -20.59 -3.21 -17.45
N LEU A 54 -20.43 -3.57 -16.17
CA LEU A 54 -19.62 -4.71 -15.74
C LEU A 54 -20.09 -5.99 -16.40
N GLN A 55 -19.15 -6.81 -16.87
CA GLN A 55 -19.40 -8.10 -17.54
C GLN A 55 -18.45 -9.17 -16.97
N ASP A 56 -18.78 -10.43 -17.25
CA ASP A 56 -17.91 -11.56 -16.93
C ASP A 56 -16.50 -11.38 -17.54
N GLY A 57 -15.50 -11.80 -16.82
CA GLY A 57 -14.09 -11.68 -17.22
C GLY A 57 -13.45 -10.33 -16.96
N MET A 58 -14.23 -9.29 -16.64
CA MET A 58 -13.71 -7.94 -16.33
C MET A 58 -13.00 -7.87 -14.99
N THR A 59 -12.23 -6.79 -14.81
CA THR A 59 -11.46 -6.49 -13.60
C THR A 59 -12.24 -5.53 -12.70
N ILE A 60 -12.41 -5.95 -11.45
CA ILE A 60 -12.94 -5.11 -10.37
C ILE A 60 -11.83 -4.75 -9.41
N SER A 61 -11.81 -3.52 -8.88
CA SER A 61 -10.79 -3.10 -7.94
C SER A 61 -11.34 -2.55 -6.64
N PHE A 62 -10.49 -2.65 -5.61
CA PHE A 62 -10.76 -2.20 -4.24
C PHE A 62 -9.49 -1.70 -3.58
N HIS A 63 -9.63 -0.74 -2.65
CA HIS A 63 -8.55 -0.31 -1.78
C HIS A 63 -8.70 -0.90 -0.36
N HIS A 64 -7.60 -0.93 0.41
CA HIS A 64 -7.57 -1.51 1.74
C HIS A 64 -7.44 -0.47 2.88
N ALA A 65 -7.89 0.77 2.67
CA ALA A 65 -7.80 1.81 3.69
C ALA A 65 -8.58 1.45 4.98
N PHE A 66 -9.64 0.67 4.86
CA PHE A 66 -10.43 0.18 6.02
C PHE A 66 -9.82 -1.02 6.74
N ARG A 67 -8.78 -1.66 6.19
CA ARG A 67 -8.03 -2.77 6.80
C ARG A 67 -8.92 -3.93 7.24
N GLU A 68 -8.74 -4.41 8.50
CA GLU A 68 -9.56 -5.49 9.08
C GLU A 68 -11.03 -5.08 9.31
N GLY A 69 -11.33 -3.79 9.18
CA GLY A 69 -12.69 -3.26 9.25
C GLY A 69 -13.42 -3.23 7.91
N ASP A 70 -12.77 -3.59 6.79
CA ASP A 70 -13.39 -3.50 5.47
C ASP A 70 -14.68 -4.33 5.35
N ARG A 71 -15.72 -3.69 4.81
CA ARG A 71 -16.99 -4.33 4.46
C ARG A 71 -17.30 -4.27 2.97
N VAL A 72 -16.55 -3.47 2.21
CA VAL A 72 -16.84 -3.17 0.81
C VAL A 72 -16.62 -4.39 -0.06
N ILE A 73 -15.46 -5.03 0.03
CA ILE A 73 -15.07 -6.17 -0.80
C ILE A 73 -16.10 -7.29 -0.67
N ASN A 74 -16.39 -7.73 0.55
CA ASN A 74 -17.32 -8.83 0.79
C ASN A 74 -18.74 -8.50 0.32
N THR A 75 -19.21 -7.26 0.56
CA THR A 75 -20.56 -6.82 0.18
C THR A 75 -20.72 -6.82 -1.33
N VAL A 76 -19.76 -6.24 -2.05
CA VAL A 76 -19.81 -6.14 -3.51
C VAL A 76 -19.66 -7.53 -4.14
N VAL A 77 -18.66 -8.33 -3.75
CA VAL A 77 -18.41 -9.65 -4.35
C VAL A 77 -19.59 -10.60 -4.09
N ALA A 78 -20.17 -10.60 -2.88
CA ALA A 78 -21.35 -11.39 -2.59
C ALA A 78 -22.58 -10.96 -3.43
N LEU A 79 -22.74 -9.66 -3.72
CA LEU A 79 -23.77 -9.17 -4.63
C LEU A 79 -23.51 -9.65 -6.07
N LEU A 80 -22.29 -9.50 -6.57
CA LEU A 80 -21.92 -9.95 -7.91
C LEU A 80 -22.16 -11.46 -8.09
N ALA A 81 -21.85 -12.27 -7.07
CA ALA A 81 -22.16 -13.68 -7.04
C ALA A 81 -23.67 -13.96 -7.18
N ARG A 82 -24.51 -13.23 -6.43
CA ARG A 82 -25.99 -13.33 -6.55
C ARG A 82 -26.52 -12.87 -7.90
N MET A 83 -25.86 -11.87 -8.53
CA MET A 83 -26.20 -11.41 -9.89
C MET A 83 -25.73 -12.39 -10.98
N GLY A 84 -24.99 -13.44 -10.63
CA GLY A 84 -24.56 -14.49 -11.54
C GLY A 84 -23.23 -14.24 -12.24
N PHE A 85 -22.48 -13.22 -11.85
CA PHE A 85 -21.15 -12.91 -12.44
C PHE A 85 -20.14 -14.05 -12.25
N LYS A 86 -19.30 -14.24 -13.25
CA LYS A 86 -18.27 -15.27 -13.30
C LYS A 86 -16.96 -14.73 -13.88
N ASN A 87 -15.87 -15.44 -13.56
CA ASN A 87 -14.55 -15.25 -14.17
C ASN A 87 -13.94 -13.84 -13.96
N LEU A 88 -14.33 -13.13 -12.88
CA LEU A 88 -13.82 -11.79 -12.60
C LEU A 88 -12.38 -11.82 -12.15
N THR A 89 -11.65 -10.76 -12.48
CA THR A 89 -10.33 -10.46 -11.88
C THR A 89 -10.52 -9.51 -10.70
N LEU A 90 -10.06 -9.91 -9.53
CA LEU A 90 -10.05 -9.08 -8.32
C LEU A 90 -8.70 -8.37 -8.19
N ALA A 91 -8.69 -7.05 -8.34
CA ALA A 91 -7.50 -6.21 -8.18
C ALA A 91 -7.61 -5.40 -6.89
N SER A 92 -7.22 -5.97 -5.75
CA SER A 92 -7.21 -5.28 -4.46
C SER A 92 -5.81 -4.84 -4.07
N SER A 93 -5.67 -3.62 -3.54
CA SER A 93 -4.38 -3.11 -3.08
C SER A 93 -3.78 -3.94 -1.92
N SER A 94 -4.60 -4.63 -1.12
CA SER A 94 -4.21 -5.70 -0.19
C SER A 94 -5.45 -6.44 0.30
N LEU A 95 -5.30 -7.71 0.74
CA LEU A 95 -6.39 -8.53 1.29
C LEU A 95 -6.11 -8.85 2.75
N MET A 96 -7.10 -8.63 3.61
CA MET A 96 -7.04 -8.81 5.06
C MET A 96 -7.78 -10.07 5.50
N THR A 97 -7.71 -10.42 6.78
CA THR A 97 -8.43 -11.61 7.30
C THR A 97 -9.94 -11.45 7.23
N CYS A 98 -10.47 -10.24 7.26
CA CYS A 98 -11.90 -9.97 7.05
C CYS A 98 -12.41 -10.38 5.65
N ASN A 99 -11.51 -10.63 4.69
CA ASN A 99 -11.85 -11.04 3.33
C ASN A 99 -11.85 -12.57 3.12
N ASP A 100 -11.80 -13.38 4.19
CA ASP A 100 -11.82 -14.85 4.09
C ASP A 100 -13.06 -15.42 3.37
N ALA A 101 -14.19 -14.68 3.33
CA ALA A 101 -15.37 -15.03 2.54
C ALA A 101 -15.12 -15.17 1.03
N LEU A 102 -14.03 -14.57 0.51
CA LEU A 102 -13.64 -14.73 -0.89
C LEU A 102 -13.33 -16.18 -1.28
N ILE A 103 -13.00 -17.06 -0.33
CA ILE A 103 -12.74 -18.49 -0.56
C ILE A 103 -13.92 -19.13 -1.30
N GLU A 104 -15.17 -18.87 -0.85
CA GLU A 104 -16.38 -19.42 -1.47
C GLU A 104 -16.60 -18.85 -2.88
N HIS A 105 -16.29 -17.58 -3.09
CA HIS A 105 -16.44 -16.91 -4.37
C HIS A 105 -15.38 -17.33 -5.40
N ILE A 106 -14.18 -17.70 -4.94
CA ILE A 106 -13.17 -18.34 -5.79
C ILE A 106 -13.61 -19.76 -6.15
N ALA A 107 -13.98 -20.56 -5.17
CA ALA A 107 -14.44 -21.95 -5.38
C ALA A 107 -15.67 -22.04 -6.32
N SER A 108 -16.55 -21.04 -6.27
CA SER A 108 -17.73 -20.97 -7.16
C SER A 108 -17.44 -20.34 -8.53
N GLY A 109 -16.21 -19.90 -8.81
CA GLY A 109 -15.78 -19.33 -10.09
C GLY A 109 -16.26 -17.89 -10.34
N VAL A 110 -16.67 -17.17 -9.31
CA VAL A 110 -16.99 -15.72 -9.41
C VAL A 110 -15.67 -14.95 -9.59
N ILE A 111 -14.66 -15.26 -8.77
CA ILE A 111 -13.31 -14.71 -8.87
C ILE A 111 -12.38 -15.78 -9.43
N ALA A 112 -11.76 -15.52 -10.57
CA ALA A 112 -10.84 -16.42 -11.24
C ALA A 112 -9.36 -15.99 -11.12
N ARG A 113 -9.09 -14.69 -10.98
CA ARG A 113 -7.73 -14.11 -10.90
C ARG A 113 -7.66 -13.08 -9.80
N ILE A 114 -6.47 -12.97 -9.16
CA ILE A 114 -6.21 -11.99 -8.10
C ILE A 114 -4.90 -11.25 -8.37
N TYR A 115 -4.97 -9.91 -8.28
CA TYR A 115 -3.84 -9.00 -8.17
C TYR A 115 -3.89 -8.31 -6.81
N THR A 116 -2.82 -8.39 -6.02
CA THR A 116 -2.79 -7.81 -4.67
C THR A 116 -1.36 -7.55 -4.22
N SER A 117 -1.15 -6.71 -3.20
CA SER A 117 0.17 -6.61 -2.57
C SER A 117 0.45 -7.76 -1.59
N GLY A 118 -0.56 -8.52 -1.23
CA GLY A 118 -0.47 -9.65 -0.33
C GLY A 118 -1.80 -9.98 0.33
N MET A 119 -1.80 -11.07 1.08
CA MET A 119 -2.99 -11.60 1.74
C MET A 119 -2.64 -12.27 3.06
N ARG A 120 -3.65 -12.44 3.90
CA ARG A 120 -3.55 -13.05 5.23
C ARG A 120 -4.76 -13.94 5.51
N GLY A 121 -4.71 -14.66 6.64
CA GLY A 121 -5.84 -15.47 7.12
C GLY A 121 -6.07 -16.73 6.31
N LYS A 122 -7.27 -17.27 6.40
CA LYS A 122 -7.67 -18.52 5.74
C LYS A 122 -7.63 -18.43 4.22
N LEU A 123 -7.86 -17.23 3.65
CA LEU A 123 -7.73 -17.02 2.21
C LEU A 123 -6.30 -17.30 1.73
N ALA A 124 -5.31 -16.77 2.44
CA ALA A 124 -3.90 -17.00 2.12
C ALA A 124 -3.53 -18.47 2.29
N ASP A 125 -4.00 -19.12 3.36
CA ASP A 125 -3.82 -20.57 3.58
C ASP A 125 -4.40 -21.38 2.42
N ALA A 126 -5.66 -21.16 2.05
CA ALA A 126 -6.33 -21.89 0.98
C ALA A 126 -5.65 -21.72 -0.38
N ILE A 127 -5.22 -20.49 -0.72
CA ILE A 127 -4.49 -20.23 -1.97
C ILE A 127 -3.11 -20.90 -1.95
N SER A 128 -2.39 -20.88 -0.82
CA SER A 128 -1.10 -21.56 -0.67
C SER A 128 -1.20 -23.08 -0.84
N HIS A 129 -2.38 -23.65 -0.57
CA HIS A 129 -2.70 -25.07 -0.79
C HIS A 129 -3.38 -25.34 -2.14
N GLY A 130 -3.43 -24.35 -3.04
CA GLY A 130 -3.80 -24.56 -4.44
C GLY A 130 -5.27 -24.30 -4.80
N LEU A 131 -6.00 -23.48 -4.00
CA LEU A 131 -7.41 -23.14 -4.25
C LEU A 131 -7.65 -22.57 -5.65
N MET A 132 -6.72 -21.77 -6.18
CA MET A 132 -6.85 -21.15 -7.50
C MET A 132 -6.16 -21.95 -8.59
N ASP A 133 -6.71 -21.90 -9.81
CA ASP A 133 -6.10 -22.50 -11.00
C ASP A 133 -4.94 -21.63 -11.52
N GLU A 134 -5.11 -20.30 -11.55
CA GLU A 134 -4.07 -19.36 -11.93
C GLU A 134 -3.35 -18.81 -10.69
N PRO A 135 -2.03 -18.54 -10.77
CA PRO A 135 -1.28 -18.00 -9.65
C PRO A 135 -1.68 -16.56 -9.34
N VAL A 136 -1.76 -16.22 -8.05
CA VAL A 136 -1.99 -14.84 -7.61
C VAL A 136 -0.82 -13.95 -8.00
N GLN A 137 -1.09 -12.77 -8.56
CA GLN A 137 -0.08 -11.77 -8.86
C GLN A 137 0.16 -10.89 -7.62
N ILE A 138 1.35 -11.01 -7.02
CA ILE A 138 1.75 -10.23 -5.84
C ILE A 138 2.70 -9.13 -6.29
N HIS A 139 2.28 -7.88 -6.14
CA HIS A 139 3.01 -6.67 -6.54
C HIS A 139 3.28 -5.77 -5.33
N SER A 140 4.25 -4.86 -5.44
CA SER A 140 4.41 -3.78 -4.45
C SER A 140 3.35 -2.69 -4.65
N HIS A 141 3.33 -1.72 -3.73
CA HIS A 141 2.43 -0.58 -3.86
C HIS A 141 2.77 0.29 -5.08
N GLY A 142 4.05 0.62 -5.27
CA GLY A 142 4.53 1.32 -6.46
C GLY A 142 4.40 0.47 -7.73
N GLY A 143 4.71 -0.83 -7.63
CA GLY A 143 4.56 -1.78 -8.72
C GLY A 143 3.12 -1.90 -9.23
N ARG A 144 2.09 -1.85 -8.34
CA ARG A 144 0.69 -1.79 -8.77
C ARG A 144 0.44 -0.60 -9.70
N VAL A 145 0.92 0.58 -9.32
CA VAL A 145 0.73 1.79 -10.14
C VAL A 145 1.45 1.65 -11.48
N LYS A 146 2.64 1.07 -11.48
CA LYS A 146 3.40 0.78 -12.71
C LYS A 146 2.63 -0.16 -13.63
N LEU A 147 2.05 -1.25 -13.11
CA LEU A 147 1.24 -2.18 -13.90
C LEU A 147 0.00 -1.50 -14.53
N LEU A 148 -0.65 -0.59 -13.79
CA LEU A 148 -1.77 0.20 -14.29
C LEU A 148 -1.32 1.19 -15.38
N GLN A 149 -0.23 1.88 -15.15
CA GLN A 149 0.33 2.87 -16.08
C GLN A 149 0.76 2.23 -17.40
N ASP A 150 1.33 1.02 -17.35
CA ASP A 150 1.80 0.30 -18.54
C ASP A 150 0.67 -0.47 -19.25
N GLY A 151 -0.53 -0.51 -18.66
CA GLY A 151 -1.67 -1.25 -19.22
C GLY A 151 -1.59 -2.78 -19.05
N GLU A 152 -0.68 -3.28 -18.21
CA GLU A 152 -0.63 -4.71 -17.86
C GLU A 152 -1.78 -5.11 -16.93
N LEU A 153 -2.20 -4.20 -16.06
CA LEU A 153 -3.40 -4.29 -15.25
C LEU A 153 -4.37 -3.20 -15.66
N ASN A 154 -5.56 -3.57 -16.11
CA ASN A 154 -6.60 -2.62 -16.47
C ASN A 154 -7.81 -2.80 -15.53
N ILE A 155 -8.27 -1.73 -14.91
CA ILE A 155 -9.43 -1.75 -14.02
C ILE A 155 -10.67 -1.34 -14.84
N ASP A 156 -11.63 -2.25 -14.98
CA ASP A 156 -12.90 -1.95 -15.65
C ASP A 156 -13.84 -1.19 -14.72
N VAL A 157 -14.00 -1.65 -13.46
CA VAL A 157 -14.82 -0.97 -12.46
C VAL A 157 -14.09 -0.93 -11.12
N ALA A 158 -13.83 0.27 -10.60
CA ALA A 158 -13.34 0.46 -9.24
C ALA A 158 -14.51 0.68 -8.28
N PHE A 159 -14.64 -0.16 -7.26
CA PHE A 159 -15.56 0.01 -6.15
C PHE A 159 -14.82 0.58 -4.96
N LEU A 160 -14.97 1.87 -4.73
CA LEU A 160 -14.20 2.60 -3.73
C LEU A 160 -15.09 3.00 -2.56
N GLY A 161 -14.84 2.38 -1.40
CA GLY A 161 -15.49 2.76 -0.15
C GLY A 161 -14.93 4.07 0.37
N VAL A 162 -15.80 4.97 0.81
CA VAL A 162 -15.43 6.24 1.44
C VAL A 162 -16.37 6.54 2.60
N PRO A 163 -15.88 7.11 3.72
CA PRO A 163 -16.75 7.40 4.85
C PRO A 163 -17.75 8.54 4.58
N CYS A 164 -17.40 9.49 3.68
CA CYS A 164 -18.33 10.53 3.23
C CYS A 164 -18.04 10.97 1.79
N SER A 165 -19.09 11.42 1.10
CA SER A 165 -19.04 12.01 -0.23
C SER A 165 -20.16 13.04 -0.40
N ASP A 166 -19.99 14.05 -1.26
CA ASP A 166 -21.12 14.80 -1.76
C ASP A 166 -21.80 14.08 -2.95
N GLU A 167 -22.93 14.59 -3.40
CA GLU A 167 -23.71 13.99 -4.50
C GLU A 167 -23.02 14.05 -5.87
N PHE A 168 -21.93 14.81 -6.00
CA PHE A 168 -21.13 14.90 -7.22
C PHE A 168 -19.91 13.98 -7.20
N GLY A 169 -19.54 13.42 -6.04
CA GLY A 169 -18.45 12.46 -5.90
C GLY A 169 -17.15 13.05 -5.32
N ASN A 170 -17.18 14.26 -4.75
CA ASN A 170 -16.05 14.72 -3.95
C ASN A 170 -16.05 13.98 -2.62
N ALA A 171 -15.03 13.17 -2.37
CA ALA A 171 -14.95 12.28 -1.23
C ALA A 171 -13.59 12.34 -0.55
N ASN A 172 -13.55 12.13 0.77
CA ASN A 172 -12.33 12.01 1.56
C ASN A 172 -12.47 10.94 2.64
N GLY A 173 -11.34 10.53 3.21
CA GLY A 173 -11.28 9.55 4.27
C GLY A 173 -11.22 10.14 5.67
N THR A 174 -11.26 11.47 5.82
CA THR A 174 -11.00 12.17 7.09
C THR A 174 -12.24 12.50 7.89
N HIS A 175 -13.42 12.40 7.29
CA HIS A 175 -14.70 12.69 7.93
C HIS A 175 -15.67 11.52 7.77
N GLY A 176 -16.57 11.35 8.72
CA GLY A 176 -17.57 10.28 8.71
C GLY A 176 -17.32 9.21 9.79
N LYS A 177 -18.25 8.27 9.89
CA LYS A 177 -18.24 7.22 10.93
C LYS A 177 -17.06 6.25 10.77
N SER A 178 -16.79 5.84 9.53
CA SER A 178 -15.69 4.93 9.17
C SER A 178 -14.46 5.71 8.70
N CYS A 179 -14.11 6.80 9.40
CA CYS A 179 -12.92 7.60 9.10
C CYS A 179 -11.68 6.69 9.04
N CYS A 180 -11.00 6.68 7.89
CA CYS A 180 -9.83 5.84 7.63
C CYS A 180 -8.56 6.65 7.34
N GLY A 181 -8.68 7.98 7.24
CA GLY A 181 -7.59 8.88 6.88
C GLY A 181 -7.29 8.88 5.39
N SER A 182 -6.02 8.74 5.03
CA SER A 182 -5.57 8.83 3.64
C SER A 182 -6.15 7.73 2.74
N LEU A 183 -6.57 8.13 1.53
CA LEU A 183 -7.09 7.29 0.46
C LEU A 183 -6.10 7.13 -0.72
N GLY A 184 -4.80 7.16 -0.44
CA GLY A 184 -3.75 7.21 -1.46
C GLY A 184 -3.81 6.09 -2.52
N TYR A 185 -4.34 4.91 -2.18
CA TYR A 185 -4.58 3.81 -3.14
C TYR A 185 -5.83 4.05 -3.97
N ALA A 186 -6.91 4.52 -3.34
CA ALA A 186 -8.17 4.82 -4.03
C ALA A 186 -7.99 5.93 -5.08
N MET A 187 -7.13 6.92 -4.82
CA MET A 187 -6.77 7.96 -5.78
C MET A 187 -6.21 7.38 -7.08
N VAL A 188 -5.39 6.34 -6.97
CA VAL A 188 -4.79 5.66 -8.15
C VAL A 188 -5.85 4.88 -8.90
N ASP A 189 -6.66 4.10 -8.18
CA ASP A 189 -7.72 3.31 -8.81
C ASP A 189 -8.76 4.22 -9.49
N ALA A 190 -9.13 5.35 -8.88
CA ALA A 190 -10.02 6.35 -9.48
C ALA A 190 -9.44 6.98 -10.75
N HIS A 191 -8.11 7.15 -10.80
CA HIS A 191 -7.44 7.72 -11.97
C HIS A 191 -7.37 6.76 -13.17
N PHE A 192 -7.16 5.46 -12.92
CA PHE A 192 -6.92 4.48 -13.98
C PHE A 192 -8.15 3.64 -14.35
N ALA A 193 -9.17 3.57 -13.49
CA ALA A 193 -10.36 2.79 -13.77
C ALA A 193 -11.21 3.39 -14.91
N ARG A 194 -11.81 2.52 -15.73
CA ARG A 194 -12.77 2.95 -16.77
C ARG A 194 -14.06 3.48 -16.17
N LYS A 195 -14.50 2.90 -15.03
CA LYS A 195 -15.65 3.32 -14.25
C LYS A 195 -15.35 3.32 -12.78
N VAL A 196 -15.82 4.32 -12.07
CA VAL A 196 -15.64 4.49 -10.62
C VAL A 196 -17.01 4.54 -9.95
N VAL A 197 -17.23 3.59 -9.04
CA VAL A 197 -18.39 3.50 -8.16
C VAL A 197 -17.97 3.81 -6.74
N LEU A 198 -18.42 4.93 -6.18
CA LEU A 198 -18.26 5.23 -4.76
C LEU A 198 -19.34 4.54 -3.93
N LEU A 199 -18.93 3.90 -2.84
CA LEU A 199 -19.81 3.46 -1.77
C LEU A 199 -19.56 4.34 -0.55
N THR A 200 -20.57 5.06 -0.08
CA THR A 200 -20.44 6.02 1.01
C THR A 200 -21.46 5.80 2.11
N GLU A 201 -21.06 6.01 3.37
CA GLU A 201 -22.00 5.96 4.50
C GLU A 201 -22.84 7.24 4.62
N ALA A 202 -22.23 8.37 4.25
CA ALA A 202 -22.84 9.68 4.41
C ALA A 202 -22.72 10.52 3.13
N LEU A 203 -23.88 11.01 2.67
CA LEU A 203 -23.95 12.10 1.71
C LEU A 203 -23.91 13.41 2.49
N VAL A 204 -22.97 14.29 2.13
CA VAL A 204 -22.77 15.61 2.75
C VAL A 204 -23.03 16.70 1.74
N PRO A 205 -23.30 17.95 2.16
CA PRO A 205 -23.52 19.05 1.24
C PRO A 205 -22.31 19.31 0.33
N PHE A 206 -22.58 19.64 -0.94
CA PHE A 206 -21.56 20.10 -1.89
C PHE A 206 -21.08 21.51 -1.52
N PRO A 207 -19.76 21.83 -1.62
CA PRO A 207 -18.67 20.93 -2.00
C PRO A 207 -18.02 20.25 -0.77
N ASN A 208 -17.77 18.95 -0.85
CA ASN A 208 -17.02 18.20 0.16
C ASN A 208 -15.50 18.33 -0.10
N MET A 209 -14.92 19.42 0.37
CA MET A 209 -13.52 19.75 0.16
C MET A 209 -12.75 19.97 1.47
N PRO A 210 -11.44 19.62 1.52
CA PRO A 210 -10.63 19.02 0.45
C PRO A 210 -11.05 17.57 0.15
N ALA A 211 -10.97 17.19 -1.12
CA ALA A 211 -11.35 15.85 -1.57
C ALA A 211 -10.12 15.04 -1.97
N SER A 212 -10.08 13.78 -1.55
CA SER A 212 -9.11 12.77 -2.00
C SER A 212 -9.50 12.22 -3.38
N LEU A 213 -10.79 11.98 -3.58
CA LEU A 213 -11.40 11.62 -4.86
C LEU A 213 -12.25 12.79 -5.31
N VAL A 214 -12.08 13.21 -6.56
CA VAL A 214 -12.73 14.39 -7.10
C VAL A 214 -13.84 14.03 -8.09
N GLN A 215 -14.82 14.92 -8.17
CA GLN A 215 -16.08 14.67 -8.89
C GLN A 215 -15.91 14.28 -10.36
N ASP A 216 -14.88 14.69 -11.05
CA ASP A 216 -14.62 14.38 -12.45
C ASP A 216 -14.07 12.95 -12.66
N GLN A 217 -13.65 12.27 -11.59
CA GLN A 217 -13.19 10.88 -11.62
C GLN A 217 -14.31 9.88 -11.31
N VAL A 218 -15.44 10.32 -10.74
CA VAL A 218 -16.48 9.44 -10.21
C VAL A 218 -17.66 9.34 -11.18
N ASP A 219 -18.06 8.11 -11.52
CA ASP A 219 -19.21 7.86 -12.38
C ASP A 219 -20.52 7.66 -11.60
N TYR A 220 -20.48 6.88 -10.51
CA TYR A 220 -21.66 6.51 -9.74
C TYR A 220 -21.41 6.56 -8.23
N ILE A 221 -22.46 6.87 -7.48
CA ILE A 221 -22.41 6.99 -6.01
C ILE A 221 -23.57 6.21 -5.43
N VAL A 222 -23.28 5.36 -4.47
CA VAL A 222 -24.26 4.57 -3.72
C VAL A 222 -24.11 4.88 -2.23
N GLN A 223 -25.18 5.34 -1.60
CA GLN A 223 -25.21 5.42 -0.15
C GLN A 223 -25.49 4.02 0.43
N VAL A 224 -24.64 3.58 1.35
CA VAL A 224 -24.70 2.28 2.01
C VAL A 224 -24.73 2.46 3.53
N GLU A 225 -25.21 1.44 4.23
CA GLU A 225 -25.28 1.48 5.71
C GLU A 225 -23.89 1.58 6.35
N SER A 226 -22.91 0.85 5.80
CA SER A 226 -21.53 0.85 6.31
C SER A 226 -20.53 0.43 5.24
N VAL A 227 -19.42 1.17 5.15
CA VAL A 227 -18.24 0.79 4.35
C VAL A 227 -17.17 0.13 5.20
N GLY A 228 -17.22 0.30 6.52
CA GLY A 228 -16.22 -0.26 7.43
C GLY A 228 -16.69 -0.36 8.88
N ASP A 229 -15.93 -1.11 9.68
CA ASP A 229 -16.10 -1.20 11.12
C ASP A 229 -15.11 -0.26 11.82
N PRO A 230 -15.55 0.88 12.38
CA PRO A 230 -14.67 1.87 13.01
C PRO A 230 -13.76 1.29 14.10
N ALA A 231 -14.22 0.24 14.80
CA ALA A 231 -13.44 -0.40 15.85
C ALA A 231 -12.24 -1.20 15.33
N LYS A 232 -12.21 -1.53 14.03
CA LYS A 232 -11.18 -2.35 13.40
C LYS A 232 -10.32 -1.59 12.38
N ILE A 233 -10.77 -0.44 11.91
CA ILE A 233 -10.03 0.40 10.94
C ILE A 233 -8.71 0.89 11.54
N SER A 234 -8.74 1.35 12.79
CA SER A 234 -7.60 1.96 13.48
C SER A 234 -6.74 0.97 14.27
N VAL A 235 -6.99 -0.34 14.17
CA VAL A 235 -6.34 -1.36 15.00
C VAL A 235 -5.44 -2.26 14.17
N GLY A 236 -4.22 -2.52 14.66
CA GLY A 236 -3.34 -3.57 14.17
C GLY A 236 -2.50 -3.22 12.94
N ALA A 237 -2.52 -1.97 12.47
CA ALA A 237 -1.66 -1.54 11.37
C ALA A 237 -0.21 -1.35 11.78
N ALA A 238 0.01 -0.62 12.87
CA ALA A 238 1.30 -0.49 13.52
C ALA A 238 1.29 -1.29 14.83
N ARG A 239 2.39 -1.99 15.10
CA ARG A 239 2.54 -2.78 16.32
C ARG A 239 3.33 -1.98 17.33
N VAL A 240 2.69 -1.61 18.44
CA VAL A 240 3.40 -1.09 19.60
C VAL A 240 3.96 -2.27 20.39
N THR A 241 5.21 -2.18 20.81
CA THR A 241 5.85 -3.25 21.59
C THR A 241 6.38 -2.78 22.93
N SER A 242 6.22 -3.63 23.95
CA SER A 242 6.92 -3.55 25.24
C SER A 242 7.93 -4.68 25.42
N ASN A 243 8.14 -5.50 24.39
CA ASN A 243 9.09 -6.61 24.43
C ASN A 243 10.52 -6.06 24.49
N PRO A 244 11.30 -6.37 25.57
CA PRO A 244 12.66 -5.83 25.75
C PRO A 244 13.60 -6.13 24.59
N ARG A 245 13.45 -7.30 23.95
CA ARG A 245 14.26 -7.71 22.79
C ARG A 245 13.96 -6.83 21.57
N GLU A 246 12.71 -6.58 21.28
CA GLU A 246 12.31 -5.70 20.16
C GLU A 246 12.70 -4.26 20.40
N LEU A 247 12.59 -3.78 21.65
CA LEU A 247 13.07 -2.45 22.05
C LEU A 247 14.58 -2.32 21.92
N MET A 248 15.34 -3.37 22.24
CA MET A 248 16.79 -3.40 22.05
C MET A 248 17.16 -3.32 20.56
N ILE A 249 16.49 -4.08 19.69
CA ILE A 249 16.69 -4.02 18.24
C ILE A 249 16.35 -2.61 17.71
N ALA A 250 15.24 -2.02 18.16
CA ALA A 250 14.82 -0.68 17.79
C ALA A 250 15.86 0.39 18.20
N ARG A 251 16.43 0.25 19.41
CA ARG A 251 17.53 1.13 19.88
C ARG A 251 18.79 0.98 19.01
N TYR A 252 19.19 -0.25 18.71
CA TYR A 252 20.34 -0.48 17.83
C TYR A 252 20.10 0.06 16.41
N ALA A 253 18.88 -0.02 15.88
CA ALA A 253 18.54 0.58 14.61
C ALA A 253 18.69 2.11 14.65
N ALA A 254 18.23 2.76 15.72
CA ALA A 254 18.42 4.19 15.93
C ALA A 254 19.90 4.57 16.05
N ASP A 255 20.73 3.73 16.74
CA ASP A 255 22.18 3.93 16.81
C ASP A 255 22.85 3.80 15.43
N VAL A 256 22.40 2.84 14.60
CA VAL A 256 22.85 2.72 13.20
C VAL A 256 22.52 3.99 12.42
N ILE A 257 21.31 4.52 12.54
CA ILE A 257 20.92 5.77 11.84
C ILE A 257 21.82 6.92 12.28
N GLU A 258 22.03 7.10 13.59
CA GLU A 258 22.85 8.19 14.14
C GLU A 258 24.27 8.18 13.59
N HIS A 259 24.88 7.00 13.46
CA HIS A 259 26.27 6.85 13.04
C HIS A 259 26.46 6.53 11.55
N SER A 260 25.39 6.37 10.78
CA SER A 260 25.45 6.02 9.34
C SER A 260 26.01 7.13 8.45
N GLY A 261 25.91 8.41 8.89
CA GLY A 261 26.19 9.58 8.08
C GLY A 261 24.96 10.18 7.39
N TYR A 262 23.79 9.56 7.52
CA TYR A 262 22.53 10.08 6.97
C TYR A 262 21.69 10.83 8.00
N PHE A 263 22.02 10.73 9.30
CA PHE A 263 21.40 11.51 10.37
C PHE A 263 21.96 12.93 10.41
N LYS A 264 21.38 13.81 9.60
CA LYS A 264 21.82 15.21 9.43
C LYS A 264 20.58 16.13 9.34
N PRO A 265 20.72 17.45 9.60
CA PRO A 265 19.61 18.39 9.44
C PRO A 265 18.92 18.26 8.09
N GLY A 266 17.59 18.12 8.11
CA GLY A 266 16.79 17.96 6.91
C GLY A 266 16.78 16.53 6.32
N PHE A 267 17.24 15.50 7.06
CA PHE A 267 17.08 14.11 6.62
C PHE A 267 15.59 13.74 6.47
N SER A 268 15.31 12.63 5.83
CA SER A 268 13.98 12.09 5.68
C SER A 268 13.92 10.63 6.11
N MET A 269 12.76 10.19 6.58
CA MET A 269 12.64 8.84 7.11
C MET A 269 11.29 8.18 6.80
N GLN A 270 11.32 6.85 6.78
CA GLN A 270 10.13 6.01 6.77
C GLN A 270 10.31 4.83 7.71
N THR A 271 9.24 4.45 8.41
CA THR A 271 9.21 3.24 9.24
C THR A 271 8.20 2.24 8.71
N GLY A 272 8.58 0.96 8.70
CA GLY A 272 7.64 -0.12 8.45
C GLY A 272 6.67 -0.32 9.62
N SER A 273 5.61 -1.11 9.41
CA SER A 273 4.56 -1.40 10.41
C SER A 273 4.96 -2.45 11.46
N GLY A 274 6.16 -3.03 11.38
CA GLY A 274 6.66 -4.02 12.34
C GLY A 274 6.98 -3.41 13.71
N ALA A 275 6.87 -4.22 14.78
CA ALA A 275 6.99 -3.76 16.16
C ALA A 275 8.33 -3.04 16.46
N ALA A 276 9.46 -3.62 16.08
CA ALA A 276 10.77 -3.00 16.27
C ALA A 276 10.98 -1.78 15.36
N ALA A 277 10.47 -1.82 14.11
CA ALA A 277 10.56 -0.68 13.19
C ALA A 277 9.77 0.53 13.74
N THR A 278 8.54 0.31 14.19
CA THR A 278 7.72 1.36 14.82
C THR A 278 8.36 1.88 16.12
N ALA A 279 8.91 0.99 16.96
CA ALA A 279 9.55 1.40 18.22
C ALA A 279 10.82 2.23 18.00
N CYS A 280 11.45 2.14 16.80
CA CYS A 280 12.64 2.95 16.49
C CYS A 280 12.33 4.46 16.55
N THR A 281 11.11 4.90 16.27
CA THR A 281 10.71 6.32 16.35
C THR A 281 10.95 6.91 17.73
N ARG A 282 10.68 6.15 18.79
CA ARG A 282 10.92 6.58 20.17
C ARG A 282 12.42 6.88 20.43
N PHE A 283 13.31 6.03 19.97
CA PHE A 283 14.76 6.24 20.14
C PHE A 283 15.31 7.32 19.22
N MET A 284 14.69 7.49 18.03
CA MET A 284 15.00 8.62 17.16
C MET A 284 14.59 9.94 17.78
N GLU A 285 13.46 10.02 18.48
CA GLU A 285 13.04 11.20 19.24
C GLU A 285 14.16 11.68 20.20
N GLU A 286 14.65 10.78 21.07
CA GLU A 286 15.72 11.10 22.02
C GLU A 286 16.98 11.63 21.32
N LYS A 287 17.34 11.04 20.16
CA LYS A 287 18.52 11.46 19.38
C LYS A 287 18.32 12.83 18.72
N MET A 288 17.14 13.04 18.14
CA MET A 288 16.77 14.31 17.46
C MET A 288 16.72 15.46 18.47
N GLU A 289 16.11 15.26 19.65
CA GLU A 289 16.09 16.26 20.73
C GLU A 289 17.48 16.60 21.24
N ARG A 290 18.33 15.58 21.49
CA ARG A 290 19.67 15.77 22.00
C ARG A 290 20.59 16.51 21.02
N SER A 291 20.47 16.21 19.72
CA SER A 291 21.35 16.77 18.68
C SER A 291 20.80 18.04 18.03
N GLY A 292 19.50 18.35 18.21
CA GLY A 292 18.81 19.41 17.48
C GLY A 292 18.56 19.10 15.99
N VAL A 293 18.82 17.88 15.54
CA VAL A 293 18.59 17.44 14.16
C VAL A 293 17.09 17.25 13.94
N LYS A 294 16.57 17.84 12.87
CA LYS A 294 15.17 17.71 12.45
C LYS A 294 15.08 17.03 11.10
N ALA A 295 14.01 16.24 10.91
CA ALA A 295 13.68 15.64 9.64
C ALA A 295 12.82 16.60 8.81
N ARG A 296 13.09 16.70 7.50
CA ARG A 296 12.25 17.49 6.58
C ARG A 296 10.90 16.82 6.31
N PHE A 297 10.86 15.48 6.25
CA PHE A 297 9.60 14.74 6.15
C PHE A 297 9.71 13.30 6.65
N ALA A 298 8.56 12.74 7.04
CA ALA A 298 8.33 11.31 7.11
C ALA A 298 7.35 10.88 6.02
N LEU A 299 7.51 9.66 5.49
CA LEU A 299 6.84 9.18 4.28
C LEU A 299 6.14 7.84 4.50
N GLY A 300 5.08 7.59 3.75
CA GLY A 300 4.46 6.28 3.56
C GLY A 300 3.24 6.07 4.43
N GLY A 301 3.23 5.03 5.25
CA GLY A 301 2.19 4.80 6.25
C GLY A 301 2.50 5.59 7.51
N ILE A 302 1.65 6.52 7.88
CA ILE A 302 1.85 7.39 9.04
C ILE A 302 1.20 6.78 10.28
N THR A 303 1.97 6.75 11.38
CA THR A 303 1.55 6.30 12.71
C THR A 303 1.41 7.47 13.66
N GLY A 304 0.67 7.29 14.76
CA GLY A 304 0.61 8.24 15.85
C GLY A 304 1.98 8.64 16.40
N SER A 305 2.94 7.70 16.45
CA SER A 305 4.31 8.02 16.87
C SER A 305 5.02 9.02 15.96
N LEU A 306 4.78 8.96 14.63
CA LEU A 306 5.31 9.96 13.70
C LEU A 306 4.57 11.29 13.82
N VAL A 307 3.27 11.27 14.14
CA VAL A 307 2.50 12.47 14.46
C VAL A 307 3.05 13.15 15.72
N ASP A 308 3.36 12.38 16.78
CA ASP A 308 3.97 12.93 18.00
C ASP A 308 5.30 13.63 17.72
N LEU A 309 6.18 13.03 16.90
CA LEU A 309 7.43 13.66 16.47
C LEU A 309 7.19 14.95 15.68
N HIS A 310 6.18 14.96 14.83
CA HIS A 310 5.81 16.14 14.06
C HIS A 310 5.25 17.26 14.95
N GLU A 311 4.35 16.94 15.89
CA GLU A 311 3.77 17.91 16.83
C GLU A 311 4.83 18.52 17.76
N LYS A 312 5.91 17.77 18.06
CA LYS A 312 7.11 18.27 18.77
C LYS A 312 8.05 19.12 17.89
N GLY A 313 7.74 19.27 16.61
CA GLY A 313 8.55 20.03 15.66
C GLY A 313 9.86 19.35 15.28
N LEU A 314 9.97 18.03 15.46
CA LEU A 314 11.12 17.22 15.07
C LEU A 314 11.02 16.76 13.61
N ILE A 315 9.80 16.63 13.07
CA ILE A 315 9.53 16.36 11.65
C ILE A 315 8.72 17.53 11.08
N GLU A 316 9.14 18.09 9.95
CA GLU A 316 8.50 19.28 9.37
C GLU A 316 7.20 18.94 8.62
N LYS A 317 7.18 17.81 7.89
CA LYS A 317 6.00 17.35 7.11
C LYS A 317 5.80 15.85 7.21
N LEU A 318 4.52 15.44 7.15
CA LEU A 318 4.11 14.05 7.01
C LEU A 318 3.50 13.87 5.62
N LEU A 319 4.04 12.95 4.82
CA LEU A 319 3.55 12.59 3.49
C LEU A 319 2.88 11.22 3.57
N ASP A 320 1.56 11.21 3.65
CA ASP A 320 0.74 10.08 4.04
C ASP A 320 0.02 9.46 2.85
N THR A 321 0.34 8.20 2.53
CA THR A 321 -0.41 7.40 1.56
C THR A 321 -1.44 6.49 2.23
N GLN A 322 -1.31 6.26 3.56
CA GLN A 322 -2.25 5.49 4.37
C GLN A 322 -2.05 5.77 5.87
N CYS A 323 -3.06 6.28 6.55
CA CYS A 323 -3.01 6.39 8.00
C CYS A 323 -3.03 4.99 8.66
N PHE A 324 -2.15 4.77 9.63
CA PHE A 324 -2.03 3.47 10.29
C PHE A 324 -2.81 3.37 11.61
N ASP A 325 -3.29 4.49 12.12
CA ASP A 325 -4.11 4.55 13.34
C ASP A 325 -5.00 5.80 13.37
N GLY A 326 -5.85 5.87 14.39
CA GLY A 326 -6.81 6.97 14.54
C GLY A 326 -6.15 8.32 14.82
N GLN A 327 -4.96 8.35 15.45
CA GLN A 327 -4.22 9.58 15.70
C GLN A 327 -3.70 10.17 14.38
N ALA A 328 -3.16 9.32 13.48
CA ALA A 328 -2.74 9.74 12.16
C ALA A 328 -3.93 10.28 11.33
N ALA A 329 -5.07 9.58 11.31
CA ALA A 329 -6.27 10.03 10.63
C ALA A 329 -6.79 11.38 11.18
N ALA A 330 -6.79 11.56 12.49
CA ALA A 330 -7.18 12.81 13.12
C ALA A 330 -6.19 13.95 12.85
N SER A 331 -4.89 13.66 12.76
CA SER A 331 -3.87 14.64 12.39
C SER A 331 -4.04 15.08 10.94
N LEU A 332 -4.25 14.13 10.02
CA LEU A 332 -4.48 14.44 8.59
C LEU A 332 -5.68 15.37 8.40
N ALA A 333 -6.75 15.19 9.18
CA ALA A 333 -7.96 16.00 9.10
C ALA A 333 -7.76 17.47 9.48
N ARG A 334 -6.74 17.81 10.28
CA ARG A 334 -6.60 19.15 10.89
C ARG A 334 -5.27 19.85 10.66
N ASN A 335 -4.22 19.10 10.32
CA ASN A 335 -2.86 19.62 10.25
C ASN A 335 -2.44 19.85 8.79
N PRO A 336 -2.22 21.09 8.34
CA PRO A 336 -1.86 21.40 6.96
C PRO A 336 -0.47 20.88 6.54
N ASN A 337 0.38 20.50 7.49
CA ASN A 337 1.67 19.87 7.24
C ASN A 337 1.63 18.35 7.23
N HIS A 338 0.49 17.75 7.53
CA HIS A 338 0.19 16.36 7.30
C HIS A 338 -0.56 16.24 5.97
N VAL A 339 0.13 15.81 4.93
CA VAL A 339 -0.33 15.90 3.54
C VAL A 339 -0.65 14.51 3.01
N GLU A 340 -1.86 14.33 2.52
CA GLU A 340 -2.23 13.13 1.79
C GLU A 340 -1.56 13.08 0.42
N ILE A 341 -1.02 11.93 0.06
CA ILE A 341 -0.41 11.67 -1.26
C ILE A 341 -0.94 10.38 -1.86
N SER A 342 -1.10 10.35 -3.19
CA SER A 342 -1.43 9.11 -3.89
C SER A 342 -0.26 8.13 -3.87
N THR A 343 -0.56 6.85 -4.03
CA THR A 343 0.47 5.81 -4.17
C THR A 343 1.35 6.03 -5.40
N ASN A 344 0.84 6.73 -6.42
CA ASN A 344 1.61 7.18 -7.58
C ASN A 344 2.74 8.15 -7.17
N VAL A 345 2.40 9.15 -6.36
CA VAL A 345 3.38 10.12 -5.82
C VAL A 345 4.30 9.44 -4.79
N TYR A 346 3.76 8.48 -4.02
CA TYR A 346 4.51 7.76 -3.01
C TYR A 346 5.70 6.99 -3.60
N ALA A 347 5.44 6.05 -4.53
CA ALA A 347 6.44 5.02 -4.84
C ALA A 347 6.40 4.43 -6.27
N ASN A 348 5.67 5.05 -7.22
CA ASN A 348 5.62 4.53 -8.59
C ASN A 348 6.97 4.70 -9.29
N PRO A 349 7.69 3.61 -9.66
CA PRO A 349 8.98 3.71 -10.34
C PRO A 349 8.86 4.25 -11.78
N GLY A 350 7.64 4.24 -12.36
CA GLY A 350 7.36 4.82 -13.68
C GLY A 350 6.93 6.29 -13.63
N SER A 351 6.83 6.91 -12.44
CA SER A 351 6.49 8.32 -12.32
C SER A 351 7.66 9.23 -12.68
N LYS A 352 7.37 10.49 -12.97
CA LYS A 352 8.41 11.51 -13.23
C LYS A 352 9.22 11.85 -11.98
N ALA A 353 8.64 11.67 -10.78
CA ALA A 353 9.28 11.85 -9.49
C ALA A 353 8.43 11.17 -8.40
N ALA A 354 8.95 10.13 -7.76
CA ALA A 354 8.34 9.51 -6.60
C ALA A 354 8.95 10.09 -5.31
N SER A 355 8.12 10.25 -4.26
CA SER A 355 8.60 10.77 -2.98
C SER A 355 9.61 9.84 -2.32
N CYS A 356 9.51 8.53 -2.53
CA CYS A 356 10.47 7.57 -2.01
C CYS A 356 11.90 7.78 -2.56
N ASP A 357 12.06 8.37 -3.75
CA ASP A 357 13.37 8.70 -4.34
C ASP A 357 14.11 9.82 -3.55
N GLN A 358 13.42 10.46 -2.61
CA GLN A 358 13.97 11.48 -1.71
C GLN A 358 14.21 10.97 -0.28
N LEU A 359 14.04 9.65 -0.04
CA LEU A 359 14.27 9.06 1.28
C LEU A 359 15.75 8.94 1.60
N ASP A 360 16.13 9.45 2.77
CA ASP A 360 17.46 9.20 3.33
C ASP A 360 17.50 7.88 4.08
N VAL A 361 16.49 7.58 4.91
CA VAL A 361 16.50 6.40 5.78
C VAL A 361 15.17 5.66 5.73
N VAL A 362 15.22 4.35 5.58
CA VAL A 362 14.05 3.48 5.77
C VAL A 362 14.35 2.33 6.72
N ILE A 363 13.41 2.05 7.63
CA ILE A 363 13.46 0.93 8.57
C ILE A 363 12.37 -0.07 8.20
N LEU A 364 12.76 -1.27 7.83
CA LEU A 364 11.89 -2.34 7.36
C LEU A 364 11.98 -3.56 8.28
N SER A 365 10.97 -4.42 8.23
CA SER A 365 10.99 -5.71 8.94
C SER A 365 11.08 -6.86 7.96
N ALA A 366 11.52 -8.04 8.43
CA ALA A 366 11.61 -9.25 7.63
C ALA A 366 10.96 -10.44 8.34
N LEU A 367 10.37 -11.37 7.61
CA LEU A 367 10.09 -12.74 8.09
C LEU A 367 11.36 -13.57 8.03
N GLU A 368 12.10 -13.46 6.94
CA GLU A 368 13.42 -14.06 6.74
C GLU A 368 14.33 -13.07 6.02
N ILE A 369 15.62 -13.17 6.29
CA ILE A 369 16.69 -12.53 5.51
C ILE A 369 17.81 -13.54 5.31
N ASP A 370 18.35 -13.67 4.10
CA ASP A 370 19.42 -14.63 3.85
C ASP A 370 20.82 -13.98 3.90
N VAL A 371 21.83 -14.85 3.76
CA VAL A 371 23.24 -14.43 3.81
C VAL A 371 23.66 -13.52 2.67
N ASP A 372 22.83 -13.41 1.62
CA ASP A 372 23.00 -12.47 0.50
C ASP A 372 22.11 -11.24 0.66
N PHE A 373 21.55 -11.02 1.86
CA PHE A 373 20.65 -9.92 2.21
C PHE A 373 19.30 -9.90 1.49
N ASN A 374 18.92 -10.94 0.74
CA ASN A 374 17.56 -11.03 0.19
C ASN A 374 16.53 -11.13 1.33
N VAL A 375 15.38 -10.47 1.16
CA VAL A 375 14.34 -10.41 2.20
C VAL A 375 13.05 -11.06 1.74
N ASN A 376 12.47 -11.84 2.64
CA ASN A 376 11.14 -12.43 2.57
C ASN A 376 10.21 -11.75 3.59
N VAL A 377 9.06 -11.26 3.11
CA VAL A 377 7.94 -10.79 3.95
C VAL A 377 6.61 -11.43 3.52
N ILE A 378 6.63 -12.38 2.60
CA ILE A 378 5.43 -13.00 1.99
C ILE A 378 5.09 -14.32 2.67
N THR A 379 6.04 -15.27 2.69
CA THR A 379 5.79 -16.63 3.17
C THR A 379 6.37 -16.86 4.56
N GLY A 380 5.67 -17.67 5.36
CA GLY A 380 6.22 -18.21 6.59
C GLY A 380 7.28 -19.28 6.31
N SER A 381 7.93 -19.76 7.38
CA SER A 381 8.90 -20.87 7.33
C SER A 381 8.27 -22.22 6.94
N ASP A 382 6.96 -22.27 6.81
CA ASP A 382 6.16 -23.40 6.31
C ASP A 382 5.79 -23.25 4.84
N GLY A 383 6.22 -22.18 4.17
CA GLY A 383 5.92 -21.88 2.77
C GLY A 383 4.55 -21.26 2.50
N VAL A 384 3.71 -21.12 3.54
CA VAL A 384 2.37 -20.54 3.42
C VAL A 384 2.45 -19.02 3.37
N MET A 385 1.68 -18.40 2.48
CA MET A 385 1.57 -16.93 2.41
C MET A 385 0.96 -16.36 3.69
N ARG A 386 1.61 -15.34 4.28
CA ARG A 386 1.23 -14.74 5.56
C ARG A 386 1.38 -13.24 5.60
N GLY A 387 1.91 -12.64 4.57
CA GLY A 387 2.27 -11.24 4.54
C GLY A 387 1.97 -10.54 3.23
N ALA A 388 2.46 -9.33 3.13
CA ALA A 388 2.27 -8.50 1.96
C ALA A 388 3.58 -7.80 1.57
N SER A 389 3.78 -7.58 0.28
CA SER A 389 4.86 -6.74 -0.24
C SER A 389 4.78 -5.32 0.33
N GLY A 390 3.58 -4.75 0.36
CA GLY A 390 3.45 -3.35 0.73
C GLY A 390 4.33 -2.47 -0.16
N GLY A 391 4.96 -1.48 0.44
CA GLY A 391 5.99 -0.65 -0.20
C GLY A 391 7.42 -1.14 0.06
N HIS A 392 7.63 -2.37 0.56
CA HIS A 392 8.92 -2.84 1.06
C HIS A 392 10.04 -2.73 0.02
N CYS A 393 9.88 -3.36 -1.15
CA CYS A 393 10.88 -3.28 -2.21
C CYS A 393 10.93 -1.91 -2.91
N ASP A 394 9.83 -1.14 -2.88
CA ASP A 394 9.79 0.20 -3.46
C ASP A 394 10.75 1.13 -2.73
N VAL A 395 10.61 1.22 -1.41
CA VAL A 395 11.40 2.13 -0.57
C VAL A 395 12.80 1.60 -0.30
N ALA A 396 12.99 0.28 -0.27
CA ALA A 396 14.32 -0.32 -0.16
C ALA A 396 15.21 0.03 -1.37
N ALA A 397 14.63 0.02 -2.58
CA ALA A 397 15.36 0.37 -3.79
C ALA A 397 15.63 1.86 -3.95
N ALA A 398 14.88 2.72 -3.24
CA ALA A 398 14.92 4.17 -3.42
C ALA A 398 15.71 4.89 -2.32
N ALA A 399 15.69 4.39 -1.08
CA ALA A 399 16.31 5.06 0.07
C ALA A 399 17.85 5.02 0.01
N ASN A 400 18.49 6.06 0.56
CA ASN A 400 19.94 6.12 0.68
C ASN A 400 20.49 5.13 1.72
N LEU A 401 19.70 4.80 2.74
CA LEU A 401 20.01 3.83 3.79
C LEU A 401 18.80 2.96 4.09
N THR A 402 18.90 1.68 3.79
CA THR A 402 17.86 0.68 4.08
C THR A 402 18.29 -0.22 5.22
N ILE A 403 17.54 -0.17 6.32
CA ILE A 403 17.77 -0.97 7.52
C ILE A 403 16.65 -2.00 7.66
N VAL A 404 17.02 -3.27 7.72
CA VAL A 404 16.10 -4.35 8.11
C VAL A 404 16.28 -4.66 9.59
N VAL A 405 15.17 -4.67 10.34
CA VAL A 405 15.14 -5.03 11.75
C VAL A 405 14.39 -6.34 11.94
N ALA A 406 15.02 -7.29 12.60
CA ALA A 406 14.43 -8.59 12.89
C ALA A 406 15.09 -9.23 14.12
N PRO A 407 14.38 -9.96 14.98
CA PRO A 407 15.02 -10.80 15.96
C PRO A 407 15.80 -11.93 15.25
N LEU A 408 16.91 -12.39 15.81
CA LEU A 408 17.65 -13.52 15.24
C LEU A 408 16.75 -14.75 15.11
N LEU A 409 15.88 -14.95 16.10
CA LEU A 409 14.93 -16.06 16.16
C LEU A 409 13.52 -15.54 16.50
N ARG A 410 12.49 -16.10 15.83
CA ARG A 410 11.09 -16.03 16.26
C ARG A 410 10.71 -17.36 16.89
N SER A 411 10.61 -17.39 18.23
CA SER A 411 10.50 -18.65 18.97
C SER A 411 11.68 -19.57 18.62
N ARG A 412 11.44 -20.66 17.93
CA ARG A 412 12.47 -21.62 17.45
C ARG A 412 12.71 -21.55 15.94
N ILE A 413 12.23 -20.52 15.28
CA ILE A 413 12.36 -20.34 13.83
C ILE A 413 13.48 -19.32 13.58
N PRO A 414 14.53 -19.67 12.83
CA PRO A 414 15.58 -18.72 12.45
C PRO A 414 15.02 -17.65 11.50
N THR A 415 15.39 -16.40 11.74
CA THR A 415 15.06 -15.30 10.82
C THR A 415 16.19 -15.10 9.82
N VAL A 416 17.45 -15.29 10.25
CA VAL A 416 18.61 -15.30 9.35
C VAL A 416 18.80 -16.72 8.83
N VAL A 417 18.67 -16.88 7.51
CA VAL A 417 18.66 -18.18 6.82
C VAL A 417 19.73 -18.25 5.74
N LYS A 418 20.02 -19.46 5.24
CA LYS A 418 20.99 -19.60 4.13
C LYS A 418 20.43 -19.04 2.82
N ARG A 419 19.12 -19.23 2.58
CA ARG A 419 18.35 -18.72 1.45
C ARG A 419 16.91 -18.52 1.90
N VAL A 420 16.33 -17.37 1.56
CA VAL A 420 14.92 -17.07 1.87
C VAL A 420 13.97 -18.01 1.13
N THR A 421 12.84 -18.32 1.76
CA THR A 421 11.78 -19.15 1.18
C THR A 421 11.17 -18.48 -0.06
N THR A 422 10.98 -17.17 -0.02
CA THR A 422 10.46 -16.36 -1.13
C THR A 422 11.21 -15.04 -1.16
N ARG A 423 11.83 -14.71 -2.28
CA ARG A 423 12.53 -13.44 -2.45
C ARG A 423 11.54 -12.34 -2.88
N LEU A 424 11.36 -11.34 -2.03
CA LEU A 424 10.57 -10.14 -2.34
C LEU A 424 11.45 -8.93 -2.62
N THR A 425 12.43 -8.68 -1.74
CA THR A 425 13.36 -7.56 -1.88
C THR A 425 14.75 -8.11 -2.10
N PRO A 426 15.42 -7.72 -3.20
CA PRO A 426 16.76 -8.21 -3.50
C PRO A 426 17.79 -7.61 -2.55
N GLY A 427 18.85 -8.35 -2.28
CA GLY A 427 19.88 -7.99 -1.32
C GLY A 427 20.65 -6.72 -1.67
N GLU A 428 20.74 -6.37 -2.96
CA GLU A 428 21.36 -5.12 -3.44
C GLU A 428 20.68 -3.87 -2.87
N SER A 429 19.41 -3.99 -2.46
CA SER A 429 18.62 -2.89 -1.90
C SER A 429 18.66 -2.83 -0.36
N ILE A 430 19.41 -3.71 0.30
CA ILE A 430 19.47 -3.81 1.76
C ILE A 430 20.89 -3.48 2.22
N ASP A 431 21.03 -2.44 3.05
CA ASP A 431 22.33 -1.98 3.53
C ASP A 431 22.72 -2.61 4.87
N VAL A 432 21.76 -2.71 5.80
CA VAL A 432 22.03 -3.13 7.17
C VAL A 432 20.93 -4.03 7.70
N LEU A 433 21.33 -5.12 8.36
CA LEU A 433 20.47 -5.94 9.20
C LEU A 433 20.78 -5.68 10.68
N VAL A 434 19.77 -5.35 11.46
CA VAL A 434 19.88 -5.18 12.92
C VAL A 434 19.12 -6.28 13.63
N THR A 435 19.83 -7.04 14.47
CA THR A 435 19.25 -8.12 15.29
C THR A 435 19.57 -7.91 16.77
N ASP A 436 18.95 -8.70 17.64
CA ASP A 436 19.29 -8.80 19.06
C ASP A 436 20.66 -9.46 19.32
N HIS A 437 21.32 -10.00 18.30
CA HIS A 437 22.64 -10.64 18.40
C HIS A 437 23.78 -9.84 17.78
N GLY A 438 23.51 -8.83 16.97
CA GLY A 438 24.47 -7.97 16.31
C GLY A 438 23.93 -7.30 15.07
N ILE A 439 24.76 -6.47 14.46
CA ILE A 439 24.46 -5.68 13.28
C ILE A 439 25.29 -6.23 12.12
N ALA A 440 24.64 -6.65 11.04
CA ALA A 440 25.34 -7.04 9.82
C ALA A 440 25.19 -5.94 8.76
N VAL A 441 26.30 -5.53 8.16
CA VAL A 441 26.33 -4.54 7.09
C VAL A 441 26.61 -5.25 5.78
N ASN A 442 25.84 -4.91 4.74
CA ASN A 442 26.03 -5.45 3.40
C ASN A 442 27.48 -5.16 2.93
N PRO A 443 28.21 -6.15 2.41
CA PRO A 443 29.57 -5.97 1.91
C PRO A 443 29.70 -4.86 0.85
N ALA A 444 28.62 -4.52 0.15
CA ALA A 444 28.58 -3.42 -0.82
C ALA A 444 28.64 -2.02 -0.17
N ARG A 445 28.54 -1.93 1.18
CA ARG A 445 28.52 -0.66 1.94
C ARG A 445 29.65 -0.59 2.98
N PRO A 446 30.93 -0.69 2.54
CA PRO A 446 32.08 -0.67 3.46
C PRO A 446 32.16 0.62 4.29
N GLU A 447 31.76 1.77 3.72
CA GLU A 447 31.76 3.06 4.39
C GLU A 447 30.81 3.11 5.61
N ILE A 448 29.66 2.45 5.51
CA ILE A 448 28.72 2.32 6.65
C ILE A 448 29.35 1.41 7.71
N ARG A 449 29.92 0.28 7.29
CA ARG A 449 30.55 -0.68 8.18
C ARG A 449 31.66 -0.01 9.02
N GLU A 450 32.54 0.74 8.38
CA GLU A 450 33.64 1.48 9.06
C GLU A 450 33.08 2.46 10.09
N ARG A 451 32.13 3.31 9.73
CA ARG A 451 31.51 4.27 10.64
C ARG A 451 30.87 3.62 11.87
N LEU A 452 30.15 2.52 11.67
CA LEU A 452 29.50 1.81 12.78
C LEU A 452 30.52 1.15 13.71
N MET A 453 31.63 0.62 13.17
CA MET A 453 32.73 0.06 13.97
C MET A 453 33.46 1.14 14.74
N GLU A 454 33.76 2.29 14.14
CA GLU A 454 34.38 3.46 14.81
C GLU A 454 33.47 3.98 15.94
N ALA A 455 32.16 3.93 15.78
CA ALA A 455 31.19 4.26 16.82
C ALA A 455 31.08 3.20 17.94
N GLY A 456 31.86 2.11 17.86
CA GLY A 456 31.83 1.02 18.84
C GLY A 456 30.61 0.11 18.79
N LEU A 457 29.85 0.13 17.71
CA LEU A 457 28.69 -0.75 17.55
C LEU A 457 29.13 -2.19 17.25
N LYS A 458 28.32 -3.16 17.69
CA LYS A 458 28.61 -4.59 17.50
C LYS A 458 28.31 -5.04 16.05
N VAL A 459 29.23 -4.71 15.14
CA VAL A 459 29.18 -5.15 13.75
C VAL A 459 29.73 -6.56 13.63
N VAL A 460 28.97 -7.45 12.99
CA VAL A 460 29.30 -8.87 12.78
C VAL A 460 29.06 -9.25 11.31
N ASP A 461 29.62 -10.38 10.89
CA ASP A 461 29.32 -10.95 9.58
C ASP A 461 27.92 -11.61 9.58
N ILE A 462 27.17 -11.47 8.50
CA ILE A 462 25.83 -12.07 8.39
C ILE A 462 25.89 -13.59 8.47
N ASN A 463 26.96 -14.24 7.96
CA ASN A 463 27.15 -15.67 8.09
C ASN A 463 27.32 -16.08 9.56
N ALA A 464 27.99 -15.27 10.40
CA ALA A 464 28.08 -15.52 11.82
C ALA A 464 26.71 -15.46 12.52
N LEU A 465 25.81 -14.55 12.09
CA LEU A 465 24.41 -14.54 12.56
C LEU A 465 23.65 -15.77 12.13
N TYR A 466 23.81 -16.20 10.87
CA TYR A 466 23.23 -17.45 10.36
C TYR A 466 23.71 -18.65 11.17
N GLU A 467 25.03 -18.84 11.34
CA GLU A 467 25.59 -19.95 12.10
C GLU A 467 25.10 -19.92 13.56
N ARG A 468 25.02 -18.75 14.14
CA ARG A 468 24.45 -18.58 15.49
C ARG A 468 22.98 -19.00 15.54
N ALA A 469 22.15 -18.60 14.57
CA ALA A 469 20.76 -19.01 14.49
C ALA A 469 20.64 -20.54 14.42
N ILE A 470 21.35 -21.15 13.50
CA ILE A 470 21.33 -22.62 13.30
C ILE A 470 21.88 -23.39 14.51
N SER A 471 22.89 -22.86 15.20
CA SER A 471 23.40 -23.49 16.43
C SER A 471 22.34 -23.55 17.56
N LEU A 472 21.37 -22.65 17.54
CA LEU A 472 20.28 -22.56 18.52
C LEU A 472 19.02 -23.35 18.11
N THR A 473 18.75 -23.47 16.82
CA THR A 473 17.50 -24.06 16.30
C THR A 473 17.68 -25.42 15.65
N GLY A 474 18.90 -25.74 15.20
CA GLY A 474 19.16 -26.72 14.18
C GLY A 474 18.80 -26.23 12.79
N VAL A 475 19.13 -26.98 11.76
CA VAL A 475 18.75 -26.67 10.38
C VAL A 475 17.25 -26.94 10.20
N PRO A 476 16.45 -25.98 9.73
CA PRO A 476 15.03 -26.20 9.45
C PRO A 476 14.82 -27.32 8.46
N LYS A 477 13.76 -28.12 8.66
CA LYS A 477 13.37 -29.13 7.68
C LYS A 477 12.98 -28.46 6.36
N PRO A 478 13.36 -29.05 5.21
CA PRO A 478 12.88 -28.61 3.91
C PRO A 478 11.35 -28.60 3.87
N ILE A 479 10.78 -27.58 3.22
CA ILE A 479 9.34 -27.51 2.99
C ILE A 479 9.00 -28.44 1.82
N ASP A 480 7.95 -29.25 1.98
CA ASP A 480 7.47 -30.13 0.94
C ASP A 480 6.50 -29.39 0.01
N PHE A 481 6.98 -29.06 -1.17
CA PHE A 481 6.23 -28.37 -2.21
C PHE A 481 5.81 -29.31 -3.34
N THR A 482 4.71 -28.95 -4.02
CA THR A 482 4.38 -29.50 -5.35
C THR A 482 5.05 -28.67 -6.44
N ASP A 483 4.87 -29.06 -7.71
CA ASP A 483 5.34 -28.28 -8.87
C ASP A 483 4.36 -27.14 -9.27
N LYS A 484 3.15 -27.08 -8.66
CA LYS A 484 2.17 -26.04 -8.95
C LYS A 484 2.65 -24.69 -8.38
N ILE A 485 2.66 -23.65 -9.22
CA ILE A 485 2.88 -22.27 -8.82
C ILE A 485 1.54 -21.70 -8.38
N VAL A 486 1.46 -21.13 -7.17
CA VAL A 486 0.26 -20.51 -6.58
C VAL A 486 0.38 -19.00 -6.45
N GLY A 487 1.60 -18.45 -6.56
CA GLY A 487 1.84 -17.00 -6.54
C GLY A 487 3.03 -16.62 -7.41
N VAL A 488 2.96 -15.44 -8.01
CA VAL A 488 4.05 -14.79 -8.74
C VAL A 488 4.40 -13.50 -8.02
N ILE A 489 5.65 -13.34 -7.64
CA ILE A 489 6.15 -12.13 -6.99
C ILE A 489 6.66 -11.17 -8.05
N ARG A 490 5.97 -10.05 -8.21
CA ARG A 490 6.35 -8.97 -9.13
C ARG A 490 7.18 -7.93 -8.41
N TYR A 491 8.37 -7.64 -8.95
CA TYR A 491 9.19 -6.54 -8.46
C TYR A 491 8.55 -5.18 -8.82
N ARG A 492 9.06 -4.09 -8.26
CA ARG A 492 8.51 -2.73 -8.45
C ARG A 492 8.40 -2.27 -9.90
N ASP A 493 9.25 -2.78 -10.79
CA ASP A 493 9.27 -2.48 -12.23
C ASP A 493 8.35 -3.39 -13.07
N GLY A 494 7.63 -4.30 -12.42
CA GLY A 494 6.74 -5.27 -13.06
C GLY A 494 7.42 -6.59 -13.44
N SER A 495 8.74 -6.73 -13.33
CA SER A 495 9.44 -7.99 -13.60
C SER A 495 9.12 -9.06 -12.54
N VAL A 496 9.31 -10.33 -12.89
CA VAL A 496 9.13 -11.46 -11.94
C VAL A 496 10.43 -11.65 -11.17
N ILE A 497 10.39 -11.49 -9.83
CA ILE A 497 11.56 -11.68 -8.97
C ILE A 497 11.56 -13.09 -8.35
N ASP A 498 10.39 -13.68 -8.09
CA ASP A 498 10.25 -15.02 -7.54
C ASP A 498 8.85 -15.59 -7.77
N THR A 499 8.64 -16.84 -7.34
CA THR A 499 7.36 -17.54 -7.36
C THR A 499 7.09 -18.24 -6.03
N VAL A 500 5.82 -18.40 -5.67
CA VAL A 500 5.38 -19.20 -4.53
C VAL A 500 4.83 -20.53 -5.05
N ARG A 501 5.36 -21.64 -4.55
CA ARG A 501 4.88 -22.99 -4.88
C ARG A 501 3.83 -23.46 -3.89
N GLN A 502 2.95 -24.31 -4.36
CA GLN A 502 1.94 -24.96 -3.51
C GLN A 502 2.62 -25.83 -2.44
N VAL A 503 2.20 -25.61 -1.19
CA VAL A 503 2.60 -26.45 -0.06
C VAL A 503 1.79 -27.76 -0.12
N LYS A 504 2.44 -28.91 0.07
CA LYS A 504 1.73 -30.17 0.25
C LYS A 504 1.02 -30.22 1.60
N GLU A 505 -0.14 -30.88 1.61
CA GLU A 505 -0.89 -31.18 2.84
C GLU A 505 -0.16 -32.16 3.76
#